data_1ce1b311a1fe3000457c930c7b4b6f26
#
_entry.id   1ce1b311a1fe3000457c930c7b4b6f26
#
_cell.length_a   1.000
_cell.length_b   1.000
_cell.length_c   1.000
_cell.angle_alpha   90.00
_cell.angle_beta   90.00
_cell.angle_gamma   90.00
#
_symmetry.space_group_name_H-M   'P 1'
#
loop_
_entity.id
_entity.type
_entity.pdbx_description
1 polymer ?
#
loop_
_entity_poly.entity_id
_entity_poly.type
_entity_poly.pdbx_seq_one_letter_code
_entity_poly.pdbx_strand_id
1 'polypeptide(L)'
;MTFAAVILSLAIGIPVGIWAGLSDRVLKVVTPILDLAQILPTLVYLAPLALVFLIGPASATIATMVYSIPIAVRLTAFGIRGVPTSPVEAGTSMGTTKRQLLRKVQLPMSSRTIIMGVNQTVMAALSFVVIAALIGAPGLGKPVIDALIIRNVGDGFVAGIAVVLIAIMLDRSTSAAITKKDTFVPPSEADRKRRKLALIIAGITAIVGIVLSRQMAWAAFFPKQIDISSQVADVSDSAVTWVTENMELLTAGLSKAVTVGVLNPLESVLANSPWYLTIAMITLISLILGGIRSAIVSATLLIAVVATGLWYDTMITFTQTIVATMLTMIVGVVVGVWIGRSVRAERALRPILDAGQTLPAFVYLIPMLGFFGPSRFTAIATGIVYSIPIVVKIVGQGIREVPVNMVEAATSTGSTKWQLITKVQLPAAKKSLLLATNQGLIFVLAVVVIGGFVGGGGLGYLVLLGASKPELQGKGLVAGFCILLLGVMIDRIAQYMVARNSAPKH
;
A
#
# COMPACT_ATOMS: atom_id res chain seq x y z
N MET A 1 5.07 20.47 -3.83
CA MET A 1 3.83 19.70 -4.07
C MET A 1 3.56 18.68 -2.96
N THR A 2 4.40 17.69 -2.73
CA THR A 2 4.18 16.64 -1.70
C THR A 2 3.93 17.19 -0.31
N PHE A 3 4.76 18.12 0.17
CA PHE A 3 4.55 18.77 1.47
C PHE A 3 3.22 19.53 1.55
N ALA A 4 2.82 20.23 0.47
CA ALA A 4 1.53 20.91 0.43
C ALA A 4 0.37 19.89 0.53
N ALA A 5 0.43 18.80 -0.22
CA ALA A 5 -0.56 17.73 -0.17
C ALA A 5 -0.65 17.10 1.24
N VAL A 6 0.49 16.82 1.88
CA VAL A 6 0.55 16.28 3.25
C VAL A 6 -0.06 17.26 4.25
N ILE A 7 0.32 18.54 4.21
CA ILE A 7 -0.23 19.55 5.10
C ILE A 7 -1.75 19.64 4.97
N LEU A 8 -2.26 19.69 3.73
CA LEU A 8 -3.70 19.71 3.47
C LEU A 8 -4.39 18.43 3.94
N SER A 9 -3.78 17.27 3.69
CA SER A 9 -4.30 15.97 4.15
C SER A 9 -4.41 15.91 5.67
N LEU A 10 -3.40 16.39 6.39
CA LEU A 10 -3.39 16.42 7.84
C LEU A 10 -4.34 17.47 8.41
N ALA A 11 -4.44 18.64 7.75
CA ALA A 11 -5.35 19.71 8.15
C ALA A 11 -6.83 19.28 8.09
N ILE A 12 -7.17 18.39 7.16
CA ILE A 12 -8.51 17.79 7.05
C ILE A 12 -8.60 16.51 7.87
N GLY A 13 -7.62 15.61 7.71
CA GLY A 13 -7.66 14.26 8.26
C GLY A 13 -7.62 14.20 9.77
N ILE A 14 -6.82 15.04 10.44
CA ILE A 14 -6.75 15.05 11.91
C ILE A 14 -8.07 15.52 12.53
N PRO A 15 -8.67 16.68 12.15
CA PRO A 15 -9.97 17.10 12.69
C PRO A 15 -11.10 16.10 12.44
N VAL A 16 -11.20 15.56 11.23
CA VAL A 16 -12.20 14.53 10.89
C VAL A 16 -11.96 13.25 11.69
N GLY A 17 -10.70 12.85 11.86
CA GLY A 17 -10.30 11.69 12.67
C GLY A 17 -10.62 11.88 14.16
N ILE A 18 -10.41 13.06 14.72
CA ILE A 18 -10.83 13.39 16.10
C ILE A 18 -12.35 13.28 16.22
N TRP A 19 -13.10 13.84 15.27
CA TRP A 19 -14.55 13.77 15.30
C TRP A 19 -15.07 12.34 15.20
N ALA A 20 -14.53 11.54 14.27
CA ALA A 20 -14.83 10.12 14.15
C ALA A 20 -14.42 9.29 15.39
N GLY A 21 -13.31 9.67 16.02
CA GLY A 21 -12.84 9.07 17.28
C GLY A 21 -13.78 9.31 18.46
N LEU A 22 -14.42 10.49 18.52
CA LEU A 22 -15.33 10.89 19.60
C LEU A 22 -16.79 10.48 19.37
N SER A 23 -17.20 10.11 18.16
CA SER A 23 -18.59 9.84 17.81
C SER A 23 -18.76 8.59 16.96
N ASP A 24 -19.53 7.61 17.48
CA ASP A 24 -19.85 6.38 16.75
C ASP A 24 -20.70 6.64 15.49
N ARG A 25 -21.55 7.66 15.53
CA ARG A 25 -22.38 8.03 14.36
C ARG A 25 -21.49 8.52 13.22
N VAL A 26 -20.54 9.40 13.54
CA VAL A 26 -19.60 9.93 12.54
C VAL A 26 -18.72 8.82 12.00
N LEU A 27 -18.21 7.95 12.87
CA LEU A 27 -17.38 6.81 12.46
C LEU A 27 -18.14 5.90 11.49
N LYS A 28 -19.40 5.56 11.79
CA LYS A 28 -20.24 4.72 10.92
C LYS A 28 -20.47 5.31 9.53
N VAL A 29 -20.54 6.64 9.43
CA VAL A 29 -20.71 7.33 8.13
C VAL A 29 -19.38 7.44 7.38
N VAL A 30 -18.30 7.75 8.09
CA VAL A 30 -17.00 8.00 7.48
C VAL A 30 -16.30 6.69 7.08
N THR A 31 -16.47 5.60 7.85
CA THR A 31 -15.79 4.32 7.59
C THR A 31 -16.02 3.78 6.17
N PRO A 32 -17.25 3.70 5.62
CA PRO A 32 -17.45 3.21 4.26
C PRO A 32 -16.72 4.04 3.19
N ILE A 33 -16.66 5.36 3.38
CA ILE A 33 -15.96 6.27 2.47
C ILE A 33 -14.45 6.02 2.53
N LEU A 34 -13.91 5.84 3.74
CA LEU A 34 -12.50 5.52 3.93
C LEU A 34 -12.14 4.12 3.39
N ASP A 35 -13.06 3.14 3.52
CA ASP A 35 -12.88 1.80 2.98
C ASP A 35 -12.79 1.85 1.46
N LEU A 36 -13.74 2.52 0.79
CA LEU A 36 -13.71 2.71 -0.66
C LEU A 36 -12.42 3.40 -1.12
N ALA A 37 -12.04 4.47 -0.42
CA ALA A 37 -10.83 5.21 -0.75
C ALA A 37 -9.55 4.37 -0.59
N GLN A 38 -9.49 3.39 0.32
CA GLN A 38 -8.33 2.52 0.48
C GLN A 38 -8.30 1.33 -0.48
N ILE A 39 -9.46 0.85 -0.92
CA ILE A 39 -9.57 -0.22 -1.91
C ILE A 39 -9.19 0.27 -3.31
N LEU A 40 -9.46 1.55 -3.62
CA LEU A 40 -9.14 2.16 -4.90
C LEU A 40 -7.63 2.19 -5.13
N PRO A 41 -7.11 1.51 -6.18
CA PRO A 41 -5.73 1.68 -6.61
C PRO A 41 -5.41 3.14 -6.93
N THR A 42 -4.20 3.53 -6.61
CA THR A 42 -3.73 4.91 -6.75
C THR A 42 -3.93 5.50 -8.15
N LEU A 43 -3.77 4.70 -9.18
CA LEU A 43 -3.91 5.12 -10.58
C LEU A 43 -5.34 5.56 -10.93
N VAL A 44 -6.35 4.98 -10.27
CA VAL A 44 -7.77 5.28 -10.53
C VAL A 44 -8.16 6.70 -10.14
N TYR A 45 -7.47 7.31 -9.17
CA TYR A 45 -7.72 8.70 -8.77
C TYR A 45 -7.35 9.74 -9.83
N LEU A 46 -6.41 9.39 -10.75
CA LEU A 46 -5.86 10.36 -11.70
C LEU A 46 -6.90 10.85 -12.70
N ALA A 47 -7.64 9.93 -13.34
CA ALA A 47 -8.53 10.28 -14.43
C ALA A 47 -9.63 11.26 -14.02
N PRO A 48 -10.43 11.03 -12.94
CA PRO A 48 -11.46 11.97 -12.54
C PRO A 48 -10.89 13.31 -12.06
N LEU A 49 -9.75 13.30 -11.38
CA LEU A 49 -9.16 14.55 -10.87
C LEU A 49 -8.48 15.37 -11.96
N ALA A 50 -7.88 14.71 -12.97
CA ALA A 50 -7.36 15.41 -14.15
C ALA A 50 -8.46 16.04 -14.99
N LEU A 51 -9.64 15.43 -15.06
CA LEU A 51 -10.81 16.01 -15.76
C LEU A 51 -11.35 17.26 -15.06
N VAL A 52 -11.44 17.24 -13.73
CA VAL A 52 -11.99 18.36 -12.95
C VAL A 52 -11.01 19.52 -12.81
N PHE A 53 -9.75 19.22 -12.52
CA PHE A 53 -8.72 20.22 -12.17
C PHE A 53 -7.69 20.46 -13.28
N LEU A 54 -7.88 19.86 -14.45
CA LEU A 54 -6.95 19.84 -15.57
C LEU A 54 -5.60 19.18 -15.24
N ILE A 55 -4.76 18.99 -16.26
CA ILE A 55 -3.43 18.41 -16.08
C ILE A 55 -2.49 19.48 -15.51
N GLY A 56 -1.83 19.21 -14.39
CA GLY A 56 -0.89 20.13 -13.80
C GLY A 56 -0.59 19.89 -12.31
N PRO A 57 0.26 20.75 -11.71
CA PRO A 57 0.67 20.59 -10.30
C PRO A 57 -0.49 20.71 -9.30
N ALA A 58 -1.55 21.44 -9.64
CA ALA A 58 -2.72 21.61 -8.79
C ALA A 58 -3.51 20.29 -8.65
N SER A 59 -3.89 19.67 -9.78
CA SER A 59 -4.59 18.38 -9.80
C SER A 59 -3.76 17.28 -9.14
N ALA A 60 -2.45 17.26 -9.37
CA ALA A 60 -1.53 16.32 -8.74
C ALA A 60 -1.46 16.51 -7.21
N THR A 61 -1.48 17.74 -6.71
CA THR A 61 -1.52 18.05 -5.27
C THR A 61 -2.83 17.58 -4.65
N ILE A 62 -3.96 17.85 -5.31
CA ILE A 62 -5.29 17.45 -4.84
C ILE A 62 -5.43 15.92 -4.86
N ALA A 63 -4.96 15.26 -5.92
CA ALA A 63 -4.99 13.81 -6.02
C ALA A 63 -4.18 13.15 -4.89
N THR A 64 -2.98 13.64 -4.63
CA THR A 64 -2.13 13.19 -3.52
C THR A 64 -2.80 13.42 -2.16
N MET A 65 -3.45 14.58 -1.98
CA MET A 65 -4.21 14.91 -0.77
C MET A 65 -5.37 13.93 -0.57
N VAL A 66 -6.23 13.73 -1.57
CA VAL A 66 -7.40 12.84 -1.48
C VAL A 66 -6.98 11.41 -1.16
N TYR A 67 -5.92 10.92 -1.78
CA TYR A 67 -5.37 9.60 -1.51
C TYR A 67 -4.84 9.43 -0.08
N SER A 68 -4.25 10.49 0.49
CA SER A 68 -3.58 10.42 1.80
C SER A 68 -4.51 10.68 2.99
N ILE A 69 -5.65 11.39 2.80
CA ILE A 69 -6.63 11.72 3.86
C ILE A 69 -7.11 10.49 4.63
N PRO A 70 -7.50 9.36 4.00
CA PRO A 70 -8.04 8.20 4.71
C PRO A 70 -7.12 7.68 5.81
N ILE A 71 -5.82 7.69 5.58
CA ILE A 71 -4.81 7.22 6.53
C ILE A 71 -4.77 8.13 7.76
N ALA A 72 -4.72 9.46 7.54
CA ALA A 72 -4.72 10.45 8.62
C ALA A 72 -5.98 10.33 9.49
N VAL A 73 -7.16 10.19 8.86
CA VAL A 73 -8.45 10.04 9.57
C VAL A 73 -8.46 8.78 10.41
N ARG A 74 -8.11 7.62 9.82
CA ARG A 74 -8.17 6.32 10.51
C ARG A 74 -7.25 6.25 11.71
N LEU A 75 -5.99 6.61 11.54
CA LEU A 75 -5.01 6.51 12.63
C LEU A 75 -5.29 7.54 13.72
N THR A 76 -5.83 8.71 13.39
CA THR A 76 -6.27 9.67 14.38
C THR A 76 -7.48 9.14 15.16
N ALA A 77 -8.52 8.63 14.47
CA ALA A 77 -9.69 8.06 15.13
C ALA A 77 -9.33 6.85 16.00
N PHE A 78 -8.47 5.96 15.50
CA PHE A 78 -7.96 4.81 16.24
C PHE A 78 -7.18 5.23 17.49
N GLY A 79 -6.33 6.26 17.39
CA GLY A 79 -5.58 6.79 18.52
C GLY A 79 -6.50 7.36 19.60
N ILE A 80 -7.53 8.13 19.24
CA ILE A 80 -8.49 8.68 20.20
C ILE A 80 -9.30 7.57 20.91
N ARG A 81 -9.74 6.56 20.14
CA ARG A 81 -10.51 5.42 20.68
C ARG A 81 -9.66 4.45 21.50
N GLY A 82 -8.37 4.37 21.20
CA GLY A 82 -7.42 3.54 21.94
C GLY A 82 -6.98 4.10 23.29
N VAL A 83 -7.45 5.28 23.69
CA VAL A 83 -7.17 5.82 25.02
C VAL A 83 -7.89 4.97 26.08
N PRO A 84 -7.17 4.46 27.13
CA PRO A 84 -7.80 3.68 28.18
C PRO A 84 -8.97 4.42 28.85
N THR A 85 -9.99 3.68 29.27
CA THR A 85 -11.20 4.25 29.90
C THR A 85 -10.90 4.92 31.23
N SER A 86 -10.00 4.36 32.05
CA SER A 86 -9.67 4.85 33.38
C SER A 86 -9.24 6.33 33.44
N PRO A 87 -8.28 6.83 32.63
CA PRO A 87 -7.96 8.26 32.56
C PRO A 87 -9.13 9.14 32.10
N VAL A 88 -9.98 8.60 31.19
CA VAL A 88 -11.16 9.32 30.67
C VAL A 88 -12.21 9.46 31.77
N GLU A 89 -12.48 8.39 32.54
CA GLU A 89 -13.39 8.36 33.67
C GLU A 89 -12.91 9.26 34.80
N ALA A 90 -11.61 9.20 35.15
CA ALA A 90 -11.02 10.08 36.12
C ALA A 90 -11.19 11.57 35.77
N GLY A 91 -10.92 11.91 34.48
CA GLY A 91 -11.12 13.26 33.99
C GLY A 91 -12.58 13.72 34.09
N THR A 92 -13.54 12.85 33.71
CA THR A 92 -14.98 13.13 33.84
C THR A 92 -15.44 13.29 35.28
N SER A 93 -14.96 12.44 36.18
CA SER A 93 -15.28 12.51 37.62
C SER A 93 -14.74 13.78 38.25
N MET A 94 -13.67 14.35 37.73
CA MET A 94 -13.13 15.65 38.15
C MET A 94 -13.90 16.85 37.56
N GLY A 95 -15.03 16.62 36.86
CA GLY A 95 -15.86 17.68 36.28
C GLY A 95 -15.28 18.36 35.03
N THR A 96 -14.35 17.73 34.34
CA THR A 96 -13.78 18.32 33.12
C THR A 96 -14.82 18.42 31.98
N THR A 97 -14.83 19.53 31.25
CA THR A 97 -15.63 19.67 30.03
C THR A 97 -15.09 18.74 28.91
N LYS A 98 -15.94 18.37 27.95
CA LYS A 98 -15.54 17.55 26.78
C LYS A 98 -14.29 18.10 26.07
N ARG A 99 -14.16 19.44 25.97
CA ARG A 99 -13.02 20.11 25.35
C ARG A 99 -11.74 19.98 26.20
N GLN A 100 -11.88 20.07 27.53
CA GLN A 100 -10.76 19.88 28.43
C GLN A 100 -10.30 18.41 28.43
N LEU A 101 -11.24 17.46 28.46
CA LEU A 101 -10.97 16.03 28.37
C LEU A 101 -10.21 15.70 27.09
N LEU A 102 -10.69 16.19 25.94
CA LEU A 102 -10.01 16.00 24.67
C LEU A 102 -8.58 16.57 24.69
N ARG A 103 -8.40 17.84 25.10
CA ARG A 103 -7.11 18.51 24.98
C ARG A 103 -6.08 18.10 26.02
N LYS A 104 -6.53 17.77 27.24
CA LYS A 104 -5.64 17.48 28.37
C LYS A 104 -5.41 15.99 28.61
N VAL A 105 -6.32 15.13 28.14
CA VAL A 105 -6.24 13.66 28.35
C VAL A 105 -6.12 12.92 27.02
N GLN A 106 -7.15 12.97 26.17
CA GLN A 106 -7.24 12.10 25.01
C GLN A 106 -6.16 12.42 23.94
N LEU A 107 -5.98 13.68 23.54
CA LEU A 107 -4.97 14.07 22.55
C LEU A 107 -3.52 13.79 23.01
N PRO A 108 -3.11 14.12 24.25
CA PRO A 108 -1.78 13.77 24.72
C PRO A 108 -1.53 12.25 24.74
N MET A 109 -2.51 11.45 25.19
CA MET A 109 -2.38 10.00 25.25
C MET A 109 -2.42 9.33 23.88
N SER A 110 -3.20 9.86 22.94
CA SER A 110 -3.27 9.37 21.55
C SER A 110 -2.14 9.89 20.65
N SER A 111 -1.31 10.79 21.14
CA SER A 111 -0.31 11.51 20.34
C SER A 111 0.66 10.60 19.60
N ARG A 112 1.05 9.45 20.16
CA ARG A 112 1.91 8.46 19.51
C ARG A 112 1.26 7.90 18.26
N THR A 113 0.01 7.47 18.36
CA THR A 113 -0.76 6.94 17.23
C THR A 113 -1.04 8.01 16.18
N ILE A 114 -1.32 9.24 16.59
CA ILE A 114 -1.52 10.37 15.68
C ILE A 114 -0.21 10.68 14.90
N ILE A 115 0.95 10.70 15.58
CA ILE A 115 2.25 10.91 14.91
C ILE A 115 2.55 9.76 13.94
N MET A 116 2.21 8.51 14.31
CA MET A 116 2.29 7.38 13.38
C MET A 116 1.38 7.61 12.16
N GLY A 117 0.17 8.17 12.36
CA GLY A 117 -0.71 8.60 11.29
C GLY A 117 -0.09 9.65 10.38
N VAL A 118 0.60 10.64 10.94
CA VAL A 118 1.36 11.64 10.17
C VAL A 118 2.43 10.97 9.34
N ASN A 119 3.23 10.07 9.92
CA ASN A 119 4.26 9.32 9.19
C ASN A 119 3.68 8.52 8.01
N GLN A 120 2.63 7.75 8.25
CA GLN A 120 1.98 6.96 7.21
C GLN A 120 1.35 7.84 6.10
N THR A 121 0.83 9.02 6.45
CA THR A 121 0.29 9.99 5.49
C THR A 121 1.40 10.55 4.60
N VAL A 122 2.57 10.85 5.17
CA VAL A 122 3.77 11.29 4.42
C VAL A 122 4.22 10.20 3.45
N MET A 123 4.29 8.94 3.90
CA MET A 123 4.71 7.81 3.07
C MET A 123 3.73 7.56 1.91
N ALA A 124 2.43 7.63 2.18
CA ALA A 124 1.40 7.51 1.15
C ALA A 124 1.50 8.64 0.10
N ALA A 125 1.71 9.88 0.54
CA ALA A 125 1.88 11.00 -0.35
C ALA A 125 3.13 10.86 -1.24
N LEU A 126 4.25 10.36 -0.69
CA LEU A 126 5.46 10.07 -1.46
C LEU A 126 5.25 8.96 -2.49
N SER A 127 4.54 7.90 -2.11
CA SER A 127 4.20 6.81 -3.04
C SER A 127 3.35 7.30 -4.20
N PHE A 128 2.47 8.28 -3.95
CA PHE A 128 1.60 8.86 -4.97
C PHE A 128 2.34 9.84 -5.89
N VAL A 129 3.46 10.44 -5.48
CA VAL A 129 4.20 11.45 -6.26
C VAL A 129 4.64 10.92 -7.63
N VAL A 130 5.07 9.65 -7.69
CA VAL A 130 5.47 9.03 -8.98
C VAL A 130 4.27 8.96 -9.92
N ILE A 131 3.11 8.58 -9.39
CA ILE A 131 1.86 8.48 -10.16
C ILE A 131 1.38 9.86 -10.60
N ALA A 132 1.49 10.84 -9.72
CA ALA A 132 1.10 12.21 -9.99
C ALA A 132 1.88 12.85 -11.16
N ALA A 133 3.07 12.33 -11.47
CA ALA A 133 3.85 12.77 -12.64
C ALA A 133 3.13 12.55 -13.97
N LEU A 134 2.22 11.54 -14.06
CA LEU A 134 1.38 11.30 -15.23
C LEU A 134 0.42 12.44 -15.56
N ILE A 135 0.02 13.19 -14.56
CA ILE A 135 -0.85 14.36 -14.71
C ILE A 135 -0.08 15.67 -14.56
N GLY A 136 1.21 15.66 -14.94
CA GLY A 136 2.04 16.85 -15.02
C GLY A 136 2.62 17.33 -13.69
N ALA A 137 2.75 16.46 -12.68
CA ALA A 137 3.45 16.80 -11.45
C ALA A 137 4.96 16.94 -11.72
N PRO A 138 5.59 18.05 -11.32
CA PRO A 138 7.03 18.17 -11.40
C PRO A 138 7.71 17.38 -10.28
N GLY A 139 8.95 16.92 -10.53
CA GLY A 139 9.80 16.27 -9.54
C GLY A 139 10.27 14.87 -9.96
N LEU A 140 10.77 14.08 -9.00
CA LEU A 140 11.41 12.78 -9.23
C LEU A 140 10.48 11.71 -9.82
N GLY A 141 9.16 11.89 -9.76
CA GLY A 141 8.23 10.97 -10.39
C GLY A 141 8.35 10.94 -11.91
N LYS A 142 8.62 12.09 -12.54
CA LYS A 142 8.73 12.18 -14.01
C LYS A 142 9.86 11.33 -14.57
N PRO A 143 11.13 11.43 -14.11
CA PRO A 143 12.20 10.54 -14.58
C PRO A 143 11.89 9.05 -14.41
N VAL A 144 11.21 8.64 -13.34
CA VAL A 144 10.79 7.24 -13.15
C VAL A 144 9.79 6.82 -14.24
N ILE A 145 8.78 7.64 -14.51
CA ILE A 145 7.77 7.35 -15.54
C ILE A 145 8.40 7.35 -16.93
N ASP A 146 9.21 8.34 -17.26
CA ASP A 146 9.88 8.45 -18.54
C ASP A 146 10.76 7.21 -18.80
N ALA A 147 11.54 6.80 -17.79
CA ALA A 147 12.37 5.59 -17.87
C ALA A 147 11.55 4.30 -18.08
N LEU A 148 10.39 4.17 -17.45
CA LEU A 148 9.49 3.03 -17.67
C LEU A 148 8.89 3.02 -19.08
N ILE A 149 8.54 4.19 -19.62
CA ILE A 149 7.99 4.33 -20.97
C ILE A 149 9.03 3.98 -22.05
N ILE A 150 10.25 4.51 -21.91
CA ILE A 150 11.35 4.22 -22.85
C ILE A 150 12.09 2.91 -22.56
N ARG A 151 11.71 2.24 -21.46
CA ARG A 151 12.32 0.97 -20.99
C ARG A 151 13.82 1.08 -20.68
N ASN A 152 14.25 2.24 -20.20
CA ASN A 152 15.61 2.45 -19.72
C ASN A 152 15.69 2.11 -18.24
N VAL A 153 16.24 0.92 -17.91
CA VAL A 153 16.28 0.41 -16.55
C VAL A 153 17.28 1.19 -15.70
N GLY A 154 18.44 1.54 -16.25
CA GLY A 154 19.49 2.28 -15.53
C GLY A 154 19.01 3.65 -15.05
N ASP A 155 18.48 4.49 -15.95
CA ASP A 155 17.94 5.81 -15.57
C ASP A 155 16.76 5.70 -14.61
N GLY A 156 15.90 4.68 -14.81
CA GLY A 156 14.80 4.37 -13.90
C GLY A 156 15.29 4.02 -12.50
N PHE A 157 16.35 3.24 -12.40
CA PHE A 157 16.97 2.85 -11.12
C PHE A 157 17.53 4.07 -10.38
N VAL A 158 18.24 4.96 -11.07
CA VAL A 158 18.78 6.22 -10.50
C VAL A 158 17.66 7.05 -9.90
N ALA A 159 16.60 7.30 -10.68
CA ALA A 159 15.45 8.07 -10.22
C ALA A 159 14.70 7.36 -9.08
N GLY A 160 14.55 6.03 -9.18
CA GLY A 160 13.93 5.19 -8.17
C GLY A 160 14.70 5.24 -6.84
N ILE A 161 16.02 5.09 -6.85
CA ILE A 161 16.87 5.19 -5.65
C ILE A 161 16.72 6.57 -5.01
N ALA A 162 16.70 7.65 -5.78
CA ALA A 162 16.50 8.99 -5.23
C ALA A 162 15.17 9.13 -4.48
N VAL A 163 14.08 8.59 -5.03
CA VAL A 163 12.76 8.55 -4.36
C VAL A 163 12.83 7.71 -3.07
N VAL A 164 13.50 6.56 -3.11
CA VAL A 164 13.69 5.66 -1.97
C VAL A 164 14.48 6.35 -0.84
N LEU A 165 15.58 7.01 -1.17
CA LEU A 165 16.40 7.72 -0.17
C LEU A 165 15.61 8.81 0.54
N ILE A 166 14.81 9.59 -0.21
CA ILE A 166 13.91 10.60 0.37
C ILE A 166 12.86 9.94 1.27
N ALA A 167 12.27 8.82 0.83
CA ALA A 167 11.30 8.09 1.62
C ALA A 167 11.90 7.59 2.93
N ILE A 168 13.07 6.96 2.89
CA ILE A 168 13.77 6.49 4.09
C ILE A 168 14.14 7.65 5.02
N MET A 169 14.64 8.75 4.48
CA MET A 169 14.97 9.94 5.27
C MET A 169 13.75 10.48 6.01
N LEU A 170 12.62 10.61 5.34
CA LEU A 170 11.37 11.10 5.94
C LEU A 170 10.78 10.11 6.94
N ASP A 171 10.79 8.82 6.64
CA ASP A 171 10.36 7.77 7.57
C ASP A 171 11.20 7.79 8.86
N ARG A 172 12.52 7.81 8.74
CA ARG A 172 13.41 7.86 9.91
C ARG A 172 13.25 9.14 10.71
N SER A 173 13.07 10.28 10.06
CA SER A 173 12.86 11.58 10.73
C SER A 173 11.54 11.62 11.52
N THR A 174 10.46 11.09 10.94
CA THR A 174 9.14 11.04 11.60
C THR A 174 9.09 9.96 12.68
N SER A 175 9.69 8.79 12.44
CA SER A 175 9.78 7.69 13.43
C SER A 175 10.60 8.10 14.65
N ALA A 176 11.68 8.87 14.49
CA ALA A 176 12.46 9.41 15.60
C ALA A 176 11.63 10.37 16.48
N ALA A 177 10.65 11.07 15.92
CA ALA A 177 9.72 11.91 16.67
C ALA A 177 8.75 11.10 17.55
N ILE A 178 8.42 9.85 17.13
CA ILE A 178 7.58 8.93 17.91
C ILE A 178 8.35 8.44 19.16
N THR A 179 9.59 7.97 18.96
CA THR A 179 10.42 7.35 20.01
C THR A 179 10.78 8.35 21.11
N LYS A 180 11.01 9.62 20.79
CA LYS A 180 11.28 10.68 21.80
C LYS A 180 10.13 10.95 22.76
N LYS A 181 8.90 10.53 22.47
CA LYS A 181 7.74 10.73 23.36
C LYS A 181 7.54 9.61 24.38
N ASP A 182 8.26 8.51 24.28
CA ASP A 182 8.16 7.41 25.26
C ASP A 182 8.84 7.73 26.60
N THR A 183 9.74 8.70 26.65
CA THR A 183 10.32 9.24 27.87
C THR A 183 9.52 10.47 28.32
N PHE A 184 8.53 10.25 29.20
CA PHE A 184 7.70 11.31 29.77
C PHE A 184 8.46 12.09 30.86
N VAL A 185 9.51 12.77 30.46
CA VAL A 185 10.14 13.82 31.26
C VAL A 185 9.63 15.14 30.69
N PRO A 186 8.90 15.96 31.47
CA PRO A 186 8.49 17.27 30.97
C PRO A 186 9.73 18.07 30.60
N PRO A 187 9.81 18.63 29.38
CA PRO A 187 11.00 19.36 28.95
C PRO A 187 11.23 20.54 29.86
N SER A 188 12.47 20.68 30.33
CA SER A 188 12.89 21.82 31.12
C SER A 188 12.66 23.14 30.34
N GLU A 189 12.54 24.28 31.03
CA GLU A 189 12.42 25.57 30.36
C GLU A 189 13.60 25.83 29.41
N ALA A 190 14.78 25.40 29.78
CA ALA A 190 15.99 25.48 28.95
C ALA A 190 15.84 24.65 27.65
N ASP A 191 15.25 23.44 27.74
CA ASP A 191 15.01 22.59 26.56
C ASP A 191 13.93 23.18 25.65
N ARG A 192 12.90 23.80 26.22
CA ARG A 192 11.91 24.55 25.43
C ARG A 192 12.53 25.72 24.67
N LYS A 193 13.40 26.50 25.32
CA LYS A 193 14.11 27.64 24.70
C LYS A 193 15.06 27.14 23.61
N ARG A 194 15.86 26.09 23.87
CA ARG A 194 16.75 25.48 22.87
C ARG A 194 16.00 24.94 21.68
N ARG A 195 14.88 24.25 21.89
CA ARG A 195 14.04 23.71 20.80
C ARG A 195 13.40 24.83 19.96
N LYS A 196 12.93 25.91 20.61
CA LYS A 196 12.38 27.07 19.92
C LYS A 196 13.45 27.76 19.08
N LEU A 197 14.65 27.94 19.65
CA LEU A 197 15.80 28.54 18.95
C LEU A 197 16.22 27.65 17.75
N ALA A 198 16.32 26.34 17.94
CA ALA A 198 16.65 25.40 16.86
C ALA A 198 15.62 25.45 15.72
N LEU A 199 14.33 25.56 16.02
CA LEU A 199 13.27 25.70 15.00
C LEU A 199 13.37 27.04 14.26
N ILE A 200 13.69 28.12 14.97
CA ILE A 200 13.89 29.45 14.36
C ILE A 200 15.11 29.39 13.44
N ILE A 201 16.24 28.87 13.90
CA ILE A 201 17.47 28.73 13.10
C ILE A 201 17.18 27.88 11.86
N ALA A 202 16.53 26.71 12.01
CA ALA A 202 16.17 25.85 10.89
C ALA A 202 15.25 26.58 9.88
N GLY A 203 14.27 27.35 10.36
CA GLY A 203 13.39 28.17 9.52
C GLY A 203 14.15 29.25 8.76
N ILE A 204 15.02 29.97 9.44
CA ILE A 204 15.88 31.02 8.80
C ILE A 204 16.80 30.36 7.78
N THR A 205 17.48 29.25 8.11
CA THR A 205 18.36 28.54 7.18
C THR A 205 17.61 28.07 5.94
N ALA A 206 16.39 27.56 6.11
CA ALA A 206 15.55 27.15 4.99
C ALA A 206 15.17 28.35 4.09
N ILE A 207 14.76 29.46 4.67
CA ILE A 207 14.42 30.69 3.92
C ILE A 207 15.65 31.23 3.17
N VAL A 208 16.78 31.34 3.86
CA VAL A 208 18.05 31.78 3.25
C VAL A 208 18.46 30.83 2.11
N GLY A 209 18.36 29.51 2.33
CA GLY A 209 18.64 28.53 1.29
C GLY A 209 17.75 28.70 0.04
N ILE A 210 16.44 28.92 0.25
CA ILE A 210 15.48 29.16 -0.85
C ILE A 210 15.83 30.46 -1.61
N VAL A 211 16.16 31.54 -0.90
CA VAL A 211 16.54 32.84 -1.53
C VAL A 211 17.84 32.68 -2.31
N LEU A 212 18.86 32.07 -1.72
CA LEU A 212 20.16 31.85 -2.38
C LEU A 212 20.00 30.95 -3.62
N SER A 213 19.21 29.88 -3.55
CA SER A 213 18.97 29.01 -4.71
C SER A 213 18.25 29.69 -5.87
N ARG A 214 17.49 30.76 -5.60
CA ARG A 214 16.83 31.55 -6.64
C ARG A 214 17.72 32.63 -7.27
N GLN A 215 18.71 33.13 -6.54
CA GLN A 215 19.54 34.23 -6.98
C GLN A 215 20.93 33.79 -7.46
N MET A 216 21.43 32.66 -6.99
CA MET A 216 22.78 32.18 -7.28
C MET A 216 22.76 30.85 -8.02
N ALA A 217 23.23 30.85 -9.27
CA ALA A 217 23.27 29.66 -10.12
C ALA A 217 24.03 28.47 -9.48
N TRP A 218 25.14 28.76 -8.76
CA TRP A 218 25.90 27.71 -8.07
C TRP A 218 25.11 26.99 -6.95
N ALA A 219 24.15 27.68 -6.34
CA ALA A 219 23.29 27.11 -5.31
C ALA A 219 22.05 26.41 -5.89
N ALA A 220 21.72 26.67 -7.17
CA ALA A 220 20.59 26.09 -7.87
C ALA A 220 20.96 24.78 -8.60
N PHE A 221 22.20 24.66 -9.08
CA PHE A 221 22.64 23.54 -9.88
C PHE A 221 23.52 22.59 -9.05
N PHE A 222 23.24 21.29 -9.21
CA PHE A 222 24.05 20.25 -8.61
C PHE A 222 25.45 20.21 -9.28
N PRO A 223 26.54 20.14 -8.51
CA PRO A 223 27.88 20.08 -9.08
C PRO A 223 28.10 18.81 -9.91
N LYS A 224 28.36 18.95 -11.20
CA LYS A 224 28.58 17.81 -12.12
C LYS A 224 29.74 16.89 -11.70
N GLN A 225 30.69 17.41 -10.92
CA GLN A 225 31.86 16.67 -10.45
C GLN A 225 31.53 15.57 -9.43
N ILE A 226 30.38 15.68 -8.74
CA ILE A 226 29.90 14.69 -7.77
C ILE A 226 28.66 13.96 -8.26
N ASP A 227 28.31 14.11 -9.53
CA ASP A 227 27.20 13.40 -10.15
C ASP A 227 27.65 11.96 -10.48
N ILE A 228 27.09 11.00 -9.74
CA ILE A 228 27.34 9.56 -9.91
C ILE A 228 26.20 8.86 -10.63
N SER A 229 25.25 9.60 -11.21
CA SER A 229 24.03 9.04 -11.82
C SER A 229 24.36 8.07 -12.96
N SER A 230 25.33 8.42 -13.83
CA SER A 230 25.77 7.56 -14.92
C SER A 230 26.39 6.26 -14.42
N GLN A 231 27.25 6.32 -13.39
CA GLN A 231 27.85 5.11 -12.83
C GLN A 231 26.80 4.19 -12.21
N VAL A 232 25.80 4.75 -11.52
CA VAL A 232 24.69 3.96 -10.96
C VAL A 232 23.83 3.37 -12.06
N ALA A 233 23.57 4.10 -13.15
CA ALA A 233 22.85 3.59 -14.30
C ALA A 233 23.62 2.44 -14.95
N ASP A 234 24.91 2.62 -15.27
CA ASP A 234 25.77 1.60 -15.89
C ASP A 234 25.89 0.32 -15.05
N VAL A 235 26.02 0.46 -13.73
CA VAL A 235 26.04 -0.70 -12.81
C VAL A 235 24.69 -1.40 -12.81
N SER A 236 23.59 -0.65 -12.82
CA SER A 236 22.24 -1.22 -12.86
C SER A 236 21.98 -1.97 -14.16
N ASP A 237 22.33 -1.38 -15.29
CA ASP A 237 22.18 -2.00 -16.61
C ASP A 237 23.07 -3.23 -16.74
N SER A 238 24.33 -3.17 -16.27
CA SER A 238 25.23 -4.30 -16.24
C SER A 238 24.69 -5.43 -15.36
N ALA A 239 24.12 -5.12 -14.19
CA ALA A 239 23.51 -6.12 -13.32
C ALA A 239 22.29 -6.78 -13.95
N VAL A 240 21.44 -6.02 -14.62
CA VAL A 240 20.28 -6.55 -15.36
C VAL A 240 20.75 -7.43 -16.52
N THR A 241 21.72 -6.98 -17.31
CA THR A 241 22.29 -7.75 -18.43
C THR A 241 22.88 -9.05 -17.91
N TRP A 242 23.66 -8.99 -16.83
CA TRP A 242 24.24 -10.20 -16.22
C TRP A 242 23.18 -11.20 -15.80
N VAL A 243 22.09 -10.75 -15.15
CA VAL A 243 20.97 -11.61 -14.72
C VAL A 243 20.25 -12.19 -15.94
N THR A 244 19.97 -11.38 -16.94
CA THR A 244 19.24 -11.84 -18.14
C THR A 244 20.06 -12.84 -18.96
N GLU A 245 21.37 -12.68 -19.06
CA GLU A 245 22.26 -13.58 -19.81
C GLU A 245 22.61 -14.86 -19.04
N ASN A 246 22.91 -14.73 -17.72
CA ASN A 246 23.38 -15.88 -16.93
C ASN A 246 22.25 -16.65 -16.22
N MET A 247 21.08 -16.02 -16.05
CA MET A 247 19.92 -16.61 -15.40
C MET A 247 18.69 -16.71 -16.32
N GLU A 248 18.91 -16.70 -17.64
CA GLU A 248 17.82 -16.76 -18.63
C GLU A 248 16.90 -17.96 -18.40
N LEU A 249 17.45 -19.12 -18.10
CA LEU A 249 16.69 -20.33 -17.82
C LEU A 249 15.75 -20.14 -16.60
N LEU A 250 16.20 -19.38 -15.59
CA LEU A 250 15.40 -19.07 -14.41
C LEU A 250 14.36 -17.99 -14.71
N THR A 251 14.77 -16.88 -15.30
CA THR A 251 13.89 -15.73 -15.56
C THR A 251 12.83 -16.05 -16.64
N ALA A 252 13.26 -16.51 -17.80
CA ALA A 252 12.38 -16.91 -18.89
C ALA A 252 11.60 -18.19 -18.53
N GLY A 253 12.25 -19.17 -17.86
CA GLY A 253 11.62 -20.41 -17.42
C GLY A 253 10.50 -20.15 -16.42
N LEU A 254 10.73 -19.31 -15.40
CA LEU A 254 9.72 -18.93 -14.40
C LEU A 254 8.57 -18.15 -15.05
N SER A 255 8.89 -17.18 -15.89
CA SER A 255 7.90 -16.40 -16.63
C SER A 255 7.02 -17.30 -17.50
N LYS A 256 7.63 -18.21 -18.25
CA LYS A 256 6.92 -19.17 -19.09
C LYS A 256 6.09 -20.16 -18.28
N ALA A 257 6.64 -20.72 -17.20
CA ALA A 257 5.93 -21.65 -16.34
C ALA A 257 4.66 -21.02 -15.73
N VAL A 258 4.75 -19.82 -15.21
CA VAL A 258 3.59 -19.12 -14.62
C VAL A 258 2.62 -18.67 -15.72
N THR A 259 3.12 -18.12 -16.83
CA THR A 259 2.26 -17.60 -17.89
C THR A 259 1.51 -18.73 -18.60
N VAL A 260 2.21 -19.77 -19.03
CA VAL A 260 1.61 -20.89 -19.80
C VAL A 260 0.93 -21.88 -18.89
N GLY A 261 1.52 -22.20 -17.72
CA GLY A 261 0.99 -23.22 -16.82
C GLY A 261 -0.18 -22.77 -15.93
N VAL A 262 -0.26 -21.48 -15.62
CA VAL A 262 -1.27 -20.98 -14.68
C VAL A 262 -2.09 -19.84 -15.26
N LEU A 263 -1.44 -18.79 -15.76
CA LEU A 263 -2.12 -17.55 -16.18
C LEU A 263 -3.02 -17.78 -17.38
N ASN A 264 -2.48 -18.33 -18.48
CA ASN A 264 -3.25 -18.55 -19.70
C ASN A 264 -4.43 -19.50 -19.52
N PRO A 265 -4.32 -20.67 -18.84
CA PRO A 265 -5.46 -21.52 -18.54
C PRO A 265 -6.54 -20.82 -17.71
N LEU A 266 -6.15 -20.08 -16.66
CA LEU A 266 -7.11 -19.37 -15.83
C LEU A 266 -7.78 -18.20 -16.58
N GLU A 267 -7.03 -17.49 -17.43
CA GLU A 267 -7.55 -16.44 -18.30
C GLU A 267 -8.54 -17.01 -19.32
N SER A 268 -8.23 -18.16 -19.92
CA SER A 268 -9.16 -18.81 -20.87
C SER A 268 -10.49 -19.18 -20.20
N VAL A 269 -10.46 -19.61 -18.96
CA VAL A 269 -11.68 -19.91 -18.19
C VAL A 269 -12.43 -18.64 -17.77
N LEU A 270 -11.75 -17.59 -17.35
CA LEU A 270 -12.40 -16.40 -16.81
C LEU A 270 -12.77 -15.36 -17.88
N ALA A 271 -11.90 -15.11 -18.84
CA ALA A 271 -12.09 -14.05 -19.83
C ALA A 271 -12.72 -14.52 -21.13
N ASN A 272 -12.40 -15.77 -21.60
CA ASN A 272 -12.88 -16.28 -22.87
C ASN A 272 -14.16 -17.14 -22.75
N SER A 273 -14.53 -17.56 -21.53
CA SER A 273 -15.83 -18.23 -21.30
C SER A 273 -17.00 -17.23 -21.38
N PRO A 274 -18.21 -17.69 -21.69
CA PRO A 274 -19.39 -16.86 -21.65
C PRO A 274 -19.51 -16.15 -20.27
N TRP A 275 -19.73 -14.85 -20.30
CA TRP A 275 -19.75 -14.01 -19.07
C TRP A 275 -20.70 -14.53 -17.98
N TYR A 276 -21.86 -15.06 -18.37
CA TYR A 276 -22.85 -15.60 -17.43
C TYR A 276 -22.36 -16.85 -16.69
N LEU A 277 -21.56 -17.71 -17.33
CA LEU A 277 -20.93 -18.86 -16.68
C LEU A 277 -19.85 -18.43 -15.69
N THR A 278 -19.04 -17.46 -16.07
CA THR A 278 -18.01 -16.91 -15.19
C THR A 278 -18.64 -16.21 -13.98
N ILE A 279 -19.73 -15.45 -14.17
CA ILE A 279 -20.49 -14.86 -13.04
C ILE A 279 -21.03 -15.97 -12.14
N ALA A 280 -21.68 -16.99 -12.70
CA ALA A 280 -22.23 -18.10 -11.92
C ALA A 280 -21.13 -18.80 -11.10
N MET A 281 -19.98 -19.07 -11.70
CA MET A 281 -18.84 -19.70 -11.04
C MET A 281 -18.29 -18.83 -9.88
N ILE A 282 -18.01 -17.55 -10.13
CA ILE A 282 -17.49 -16.64 -9.10
C ILE A 282 -18.53 -16.45 -7.98
N THR A 283 -19.80 -16.34 -8.32
CA THR A 283 -20.89 -16.21 -7.36
C THR A 283 -21.01 -17.45 -6.48
N LEU A 284 -20.88 -18.65 -7.07
CA LEU A 284 -20.90 -19.92 -6.33
C LEU A 284 -19.69 -20.02 -5.37
N ILE A 285 -18.48 -19.66 -5.83
CA ILE A 285 -17.29 -19.59 -4.99
C ILE A 285 -17.53 -18.61 -3.83
N SER A 286 -18.08 -17.45 -4.13
CA SER A 286 -18.40 -16.42 -3.15
C SER A 286 -19.43 -16.88 -2.12
N LEU A 287 -20.44 -17.66 -2.55
CA LEU A 287 -21.43 -18.30 -1.69
C LEU A 287 -20.78 -19.30 -0.72
N ILE A 288 -19.90 -20.13 -1.23
CA ILE A 288 -19.20 -21.16 -0.42
C ILE A 288 -18.30 -20.46 0.63
N LEU A 289 -17.55 -19.45 0.24
CA LEU A 289 -16.59 -18.76 1.10
C LEU A 289 -17.27 -17.83 2.11
N GLY A 290 -18.13 -16.93 1.65
CA GLY A 290 -18.67 -15.81 2.43
C GLY A 290 -20.18 -15.86 2.69
N GLY A 291 -20.90 -16.88 2.13
CA GLY A 291 -22.34 -17.03 2.29
C GLY A 291 -23.16 -16.16 1.33
N ILE A 292 -24.50 -16.18 1.52
CA ILE A 292 -25.46 -15.60 0.58
C ILE A 292 -25.24 -14.09 0.34
N ARG A 293 -24.89 -13.31 1.38
CA ARG A 293 -24.62 -11.87 1.24
C ARG A 293 -23.42 -11.60 0.32
N SER A 294 -22.37 -12.40 0.46
CA SER A 294 -21.19 -12.35 -0.40
C SER A 294 -21.54 -12.68 -1.85
N ALA A 295 -22.34 -13.71 -2.07
CA ALA A 295 -22.79 -14.12 -3.40
C ALA A 295 -23.61 -13.02 -4.10
N ILE A 296 -24.59 -12.42 -3.41
CA ILE A 296 -25.40 -11.33 -3.95
C ILE A 296 -24.51 -10.12 -4.34
N VAL A 297 -23.60 -9.71 -3.46
CA VAL A 297 -22.70 -8.60 -3.74
C VAL A 297 -21.83 -8.91 -4.96
N SER A 298 -21.23 -10.10 -5.02
CA SER A 298 -20.37 -10.50 -6.15
C SER A 298 -21.14 -10.53 -7.47
N ALA A 299 -22.35 -11.12 -7.49
CA ALA A 299 -23.19 -11.17 -8.70
C ALA A 299 -23.56 -9.74 -9.17
N THR A 300 -23.99 -8.88 -8.25
CA THR A 300 -24.41 -7.50 -8.59
C THR A 300 -23.24 -6.70 -9.16
N LEU A 301 -22.04 -6.78 -8.54
CA LEU A 301 -20.85 -6.06 -9.02
C LEU A 301 -20.36 -6.57 -10.37
N LEU A 302 -20.39 -7.90 -10.59
CA LEU A 302 -20.01 -8.48 -11.89
C LEU A 302 -20.99 -8.14 -13.01
N ILE A 303 -22.30 -8.11 -12.73
CA ILE A 303 -23.32 -7.64 -13.68
C ILE A 303 -23.07 -6.17 -14.03
N ALA A 304 -22.73 -5.33 -13.05
CA ALA A 304 -22.37 -3.94 -13.31
C ALA A 304 -21.12 -3.84 -14.20
N VAL A 305 -20.12 -4.71 -14.04
CA VAL A 305 -18.94 -4.78 -14.94
C VAL A 305 -19.36 -5.14 -16.36
N VAL A 306 -20.26 -6.13 -16.55
CA VAL A 306 -20.76 -6.49 -17.89
C VAL A 306 -21.41 -5.29 -18.57
N ALA A 307 -22.21 -4.53 -17.83
CA ALA A 307 -22.89 -3.34 -18.34
C ALA A 307 -21.93 -2.23 -18.84
N THR A 308 -20.68 -2.23 -18.39
CA THR A 308 -19.64 -1.27 -18.87
C THR A 308 -19.03 -1.65 -20.22
N GLY A 309 -19.20 -2.88 -20.67
CA GLY A 309 -18.51 -3.41 -21.88
C GLY A 309 -17.02 -3.75 -21.70
N LEU A 310 -16.46 -3.60 -20.50
CA LEU A 310 -15.05 -3.89 -20.21
C LEU A 310 -14.86 -5.24 -19.50
N TRP A 311 -15.73 -6.20 -19.79
CA TRP A 311 -15.68 -7.53 -19.19
C TRP A 311 -14.32 -8.23 -19.39
N TYR A 312 -13.85 -8.28 -20.62
CA TYR A 312 -12.61 -8.95 -20.97
C TYR A 312 -11.40 -8.39 -20.22
N ASP A 313 -11.23 -7.06 -20.26
CA ASP A 313 -10.12 -6.39 -19.55
C ASP A 313 -10.21 -6.55 -18.03
N THR A 314 -11.45 -6.61 -17.50
CA THR A 314 -11.68 -6.86 -16.07
C THR A 314 -11.25 -8.27 -15.69
N MET A 315 -11.60 -9.27 -16.50
CA MET A 315 -11.21 -10.66 -16.23
C MET A 315 -9.70 -10.88 -16.39
N ILE A 316 -9.02 -10.21 -17.31
CA ILE A 316 -7.54 -10.19 -17.38
C ILE A 316 -6.95 -9.67 -16.07
N THR A 317 -7.40 -8.51 -15.60
CA THR A 317 -6.91 -7.91 -14.35
C THR A 317 -7.21 -8.81 -13.15
N PHE A 318 -8.39 -9.40 -13.10
CA PHE A 318 -8.78 -10.33 -12.04
C PHE A 318 -7.91 -11.59 -12.02
N THR A 319 -7.67 -12.18 -13.18
CA THR A 319 -6.80 -13.37 -13.33
C THR A 319 -5.39 -13.09 -12.84
N GLN A 320 -4.78 -11.99 -13.26
CA GLN A 320 -3.45 -11.59 -12.80
C GLN A 320 -3.42 -11.37 -11.28
N THR A 321 -4.47 -10.75 -10.74
CA THR A 321 -4.58 -10.50 -9.29
C THR A 321 -4.67 -11.80 -8.51
N ILE A 322 -5.46 -12.77 -8.96
CA ILE A 322 -5.57 -14.08 -8.31
C ILE A 322 -4.23 -14.83 -8.36
N VAL A 323 -3.61 -14.93 -9.54
CA VAL A 323 -2.34 -15.64 -9.73
C VAL A 323 -1.24 -15.02 -8.86
N ALA A 324 -1.10 -13.70 -8.91
CA ALA A 324 -0.10 -13.01 -8.10
C ALA A 324 -0.36 -13.18 -6.60
N THR A 325 -1.63 -13.12 -6.16
CA THR A 325 -1.97 -13.33 -4.74
C THR A 325 -1.69 -14.75 -4.30
N MET A 326 -2.03 -15.75 -5.11
CA MET A 326 -1.75 -17.15 -4.80
C MET A 326 -0.25 -17.39 -4.62
N LEU A 327 0.57 -16.87 -5.53
CA LEU A 327 2.02 -16.98 -5.42
C LEU A 327 2.57 -16.20 -4.22
N THR A 328 2.04 -14.99 -3.96
CA THR A 328 2.38 -14.21 -2.76
C THR A 328 2.06 -14.96 -1.48
N MET A 329 0.89 -15.62 -1.41
CA MET A 329 0.49 -16.39 -0.23
C MET A 329 1.37 -17.64 -0.03
N ILE A 330 1.75 -18.34 -1.10
CA ILE A 330 2.67 -19.49 -1.00
C ILE A 330 3.98 -19.05 -0.35
N VAL A 331 4.63 -18.01 -0.87
CA VAL A 331 5.89 -17.48 -0.31
C VAL A 331 5.66 -16.87 1.07
N GLY A 332 4.61 -16.06 1.21
CA GLY A 332 4.28 -15.32 2.42
C GLY A 332 3.96 -16.22 3.62
N VAL A 333 3.27 -17.35 3.41
CA VAL A 333 2.99 -18.31 4.47
C VAL A 333 4.27 -19.03 4.89
N VAL A 334 5.09 -19.50 3.94
CA VAL A 334 6.35 -20.20 4.25
C VAL A 334 7.29 -19.29 5.05
N VAL A 335 7.56 -18.08 4.55
CA VAL A 335 8.46 -17.14 5.22
C VAL A 335 7.81 -16.61 6.51
N GLY A 336 6.51 -16.35 6.52
CA GLY A 336 5.77 -15.90 7.70
C GLY A 336 5.78 -16.90 8.84
N VAL A 337 5.59 -18.19 8.55
CA VAL A 337 5.74 -19.27 9.56
C VAL A 337 7.17 -19.31 10.08
N TRP A 338 8.15 -19.17 9.22
CA TRP A 338 9.55 -19.17 9.64
C TRP A 338 9.87 -18.01 10.60
N ILE A 339 9.49 -16.78 10.26
CA ILE A 339 9.74 -15.62 11.15
C ILE A 339 8.86 -15.67 12.41
N GLY A 340 7.64 -16.23 12.32
CA GLY A 340 6.74 -16.39 13.46
C GLY A 340 7.29 -17.36 14.52
N ARG A 341 8.11 -18.33 14.11
CA ARG A 341 8.72 -19.37 14.97
C ARG A 341 10.16 -19.06 15.41
N SER A 342 10.83 -18.10 14.77
CA SER A 342 12.26 -17.82 15.01
C SER A 342 12.50 -16.33 15.21
N VAL A 343 12.85 -15.95 16.43
CA VAL A 343 13.25 -14.59 16.79
C VAL A 343 14.50 -14.13 16.01
N ARG A 344 15.40 -15.06 15.67
CA ARG A 344 16.57 -14.73 14.86
C ARG A 344 16.19 -14.40 13.42
N ALA A 345 15.33 -15.21 12.82
CA ALA A 345 14.83 -14.97 11.47
C ALA A 345 14.04 -13.66 11.38
N GLU A 346 13.17 -13.39 12.36
CA GLU A 346 12.45 -12.12 12.45
C GLU A 346 13.41 -10.92 12.52
N ARG A 347 14.40 -10.98 13.41
CA ARG A 347 15.34 -9.88 13.60
C ARG A 347 16.18 -9.61 12.36
N ALA A 348 16.54 -10.67 11.61
CA ALA A 348 17.29 -10.56 10.36
C ALA A 348 16.43 -10.03 9.19
N LEU A 349 15.18 -10.51 9.04
CA LEU A 349 14.32 -10.15 7.91
C LEU A 349 13.52 -8.88 8.13
N ARG A 350 13.27 -8.49 9.38
CA ARG A 350 12.46 -7.31 9.72
C ARG A 350 12.93 -6.02 9.02
N PRO A 351 14.23 -5.68 8.98
CA PRO A 351 14.68 -4.47 8.27
C PRO A 351 14.37 -4.51 6.77
N ILE A 352 14.48 -5.68 6.13
CA ILE A 352 14.19 -5.89 4.71
C ILE A 352 12.68 -5.74 4.46
N LEU A 353 11.85 -6.37 5.32
CA LEU A 353 10.40 -6.27 5.23
C LEU A 353 9.89 -4.85 5.52
N ASP A 354 10.52 -4.13 6.45
CA ASP A 354 10.18 -2.74 6.75
C ASP A 354 10.55 -1.83 5.58
N ALA A 355 11.77 -1.96 5.04
CA ALA A 355 12.20 -1.24 3.86
C ALA A 355 11.27 -1.52 2.66
N GLY A 356 10.94 -2.81 2.44
CA GLY A 356 10.03 -3.21 1.36
C GLY A 356 8.64 -2.58 1.45
N GLN A 357 8.14 -2.26 2.63
CA GLN A 357 6.84 -1.57 2.78
C GLN A 357 6.93 -0.05 2.60
N THR A 358 8.10 0.53 2.79
CA THR A 358 8.28 1.98 2.65
C THR A 358 8.52 2.42 1.21
N LEU A 359 8.92 1.50 0.34
CA LEU A 359 9.21 1.78 -1.06
C LEU A 359 7.92 1.99 -1.88
N PRO A 360 7.84 3.03 -2.72
CA PRO A 360 6.73 3.20 -3.65
C PRO A 360 6.61 2.03 -4.64
N ALA A 361 5.37 1.61 -4.92
CA ALA A 361 5.10 0.46 -5.80
C ALA A 361 5.77 0.56 -7.19
N PHE A 362 5.86 1.75 -7.75
CA PHE A 362 6.48 2.00 -9.06
C PHE A 362 7.97 1.68 -9.11
N VAL A 363 8.68 1.85 -7.99
CA VAL A 363 10.12 1.55 -7.93
C VAL A 363 10.38 0.05 -8.14
N TYR A 364 9.43 -0.80 -7.73
CA TYR A 364 9.54 -2.24 -7.95
C TYR A 364 9.34 -2.66 -9.41
N LEU A 365 8.64 -1.86 -10.21
CA LEU A 365 8.46 -2.14 -11.65
C LEU A 365 9.75 -2.10 -12.42
N ILE A 366 10.68 -1.21 -12.05
CA ILE A 366 11.94 -1.00 -12.77
C ILE A 366 12.80 -2.27 -12.83
N PRO A 367 13.20 -2.88 -11.70
CA PRO A 367 13.99 -4.12 -11.75
C PRO A 367 13.21 -5.28 -12.36
N MET A 368 11.89 -5.38 -12.12
CA MET A 368 11.08 -6.45 -12.71
C MET A 368 10.97 -6.31 -14.23
N LEU A 369 10.89 -5.07 -14.74
CA LEU A 369 10.94 -4.80 -16.17
C LEU A 369 12.30 -5.20 -16.76
N GLY A 370 13.39 -4.94 -16.05
CA GLY A 370 14.73 -5.35 -16.45
C GLY A 370 14.87 -6.88 -16.54
N PHE A 371 14.39 -7.61 -15.55
CA PHE A 371 14.58 -9.07 -15.47
C PHE A 371 13.65 -9.87 -16.38
N PHE A 372 12.41 -9.40 -16.62
CA PHE A 372 11.37 -10.18 -17.31
C PHE A 372 10.86 -9.52 -18.59
N GLY A 373 11.40 -8.33 -18.94
CA GLY A 373 10.90 -7.54 -20.06
C GLY A 373 9.43 -7.08 -19.87
N PRO A 374 8.87 -6.39 -20.86
CA PRO A 374 7.47 -5.94 -20.79
C PRO A 374 6.52 -7.13 -21.04
N SER A 375 5.82 -7.55 -19.99
CA SER A 375 4.92 -8.71 -20.04
C SER A 375 3.87 -8.69 -18.93
N ARG A 376 2.84 -9.53 -19.07
CA ARG A 376 1.86 -9.79 -17.99
C ARG A 376 2.53 -10.38 -16.75
N PHE A 377 3.55 -11.21 -16.96
CA PHE A 377 4.32 -11.78 -15.84
C PHE A 377 5.08 -10.71 -15.05
N THR A 378 5.62 -9.68 -15.70
CA THR A 378 6.31 -8.56 -15.04
C THR A 378 5.37 -7.84 -14.06
N ALA A 379 4.12 -7.59 -14.45
CA ALA A 379 3.10 -7.02 -13.57
C ALA A 379 2.83 -7.94 -12.36
N ILE A 380 2.68 -9.25 -12.60
CA ILE A 380 2.48 -10.27 -11.57
C ILE A 380 3.68 -10.34 -10.62
N ALA A 381 4.91 -10.44 -11.15
CA ALA A 381 6.14 -10.51 -10.36
C ALA A 381 6.31 -9.28 -9.46
N THR A 382 6.03 -8.09 -10.02
CA THR A 382 6.04 -6.84 -9.23
C THR A 382 5.01 -6.89 -8.10
N GLY A 383 3.78 -7.34 -8.38
CA GLY A 383 2.73 -7.51 -7.40
C GLY A 383 3.12 -8.46 -6.27
N ILE A 384 3.77 -9.57 -6.59
CA ILE A 384 4.27 -10.55 -5.62
C ILE A 384 5.30 -9.90 -4.70
N VAL A 385 6.37 -9.32 -5.28
CA VAL A 385 7.48 -8.76 -4.49
C VAL A 385 7.01 -7.62 -3.59
N TYR A 386 6.13 -6.76 -4.08
CA TYR A 386 5.55 -5.65 -3.31
C TYR A 386 4.66 -6.13 -2.16
N SER A 387 3.91 -7.22 -2.35
CA SER A 387 2.92 -7.69 -1.37
C SER A 387 3.49 -8.66 -0.33
N ILE A 388 4.62 -9.33 -0.61
CA ILE A 388 5.28 -10.27 0.30
C ILE A 388 5.50 -9.66 1.70
N PRO A 389 6.05 -8.44 1.87
CA PRO A 389 6.34 -7.90 3.19
C PRO A 389 5.12 -7.81 4.11
N ILE A 390 3.96 -7.39 3.61
CA ILE A 390 2.74 -7.27 4.41
C ILE A 390 2.19 -8.64 4.78
N VAL A 391 2.17 -9.58 3.81
CA VAL A 391 1.67 -10.94 4.04
C VAL A 391 2.55 -11.68 5.06
N VAL A 392 3.87 -11.63 4.90
CA VAL A 392 4.84 -12.25 5.80
C VAL A 392 4.69 -11.73 7.23
N LYS A 393 4.54 -10.42 7.42
CA LYS A 393 4.36 -9.80 8.75
C LYS A 393 3.06 -10.26 9.42
N ILE A 394 1.94 -10.24 8.68
CA ILE A 394 0.63 -10.65 9.23
C ILE A 394 0.63 -12.14 9.59
N VAL A 395 1.15 -12.99 8.72
CA VAL A 395 1.27 -14.44 8.99
C VAL A 395 2.20 -14.69 10.17
N GLY A 396 3.38 -14.06 10.19
CA GLY A 396 4.36 -14.21 11.26
C GLY A 396 3.80 -13.79 12.62
N GLN A 397 3.04 -12.69 12.67
CA GLN A 397 2.35 -12.27 13.87
C GLN A 397 1.27 -13.27 14.29
N GLY A 398 0.45 -13.76 13.36
CA GLY A 398 -0.58 -14.75 13.64
C GLY A 398 -0.02 -16.06 14.21
N ILE A 399 1.14 -16.49 13.73
CA ILE A 399 1.84 -17.69 14.28
C ILE A 399 2.34 -17.43 15.71
N ARG A 400 2.82 -16.23 16.02
CA ARG A 400 3.29 -15.86 17.37
C ARG A 400 2.16 -15.72 18.38
N GLU A 401 0.98 -15.31 17.95
CA GLU A 401 -0.20 -15.14 18.79
C GLU A 401 -0.89 -16.46 19.15
N VAL A 402 -0.44 -17.59 18.59
CA VAL A 402 -0.95 -18.92 18.96
C VAL A 402 -0.63 -19.18 20.45
N PRO A 403 -1.64 -19.51 21.28
CA PRO A 403 -1.45 -19.72 22.71
C PRO A 403 -0.36 -20.76 23.01
N VAL A 404 0.57 -20.41 23.90
CA VAL A 404 1.73 -21.26 24.25
C VAL A 404 1.28 -22.62 24.77
N ASN A 405 0.22 -22.67 25.59
CA ASN A 405 -0.34 -23.91 26.13
C ASN A 405 -0.78 -24.90 25.03
N MET A 406 -1.30 -24.43 23.88
CA MET A 406 -1.64 -25.29 22.75
C MET A 406 -0.38 -25.90 22.10
N VAL A 407 0.67 -25.10 22.01
CA VAL A 407 1.96 -25.55 21.46
C VAL A 407 2.62 -26.56 22.39
N GLU A 408 2.63 -26.31 23.69
CA GLU A 408 3.18 -27.21 24.71
C GLU A 408 2.42 -28.52 24.78
N ALA A 409 1.08 -28.48 24.80
CA ALA A 409 0.24 -29.70 24.79
C ALA A 409 0.53 -30.59 23.59
N ALA A 410 0.63 -30.00 22.39
CA ALA A 410 0.96 -30.77 21.18
C ALA A 410 2.39 -31.31 21.21
N THR A 411 3.33 -30.56 21.78
CA THR A 411 4.72 -31.03 21.93
C THR A 411 4.83 -32.18 22.93
N SER A 412 4.12 -32.09 24.06
CA SER A 412 4.08 -33.13 25.11
C SER A 412 3.48 -34.45 24.61
N THR A 413 2.58 -34.40 23.61
CA THR A 413 2.02 -35.56 22.95
C THR A 413 2.91 -36.12 21.84
N GLY A 414 4.15 -35.64 21.68
CA GLY A 414 5.14 -36.15 20.70
C GLY A 414 4.94 -35.64 19.28
N SER A 415 4.22 -34.54 19.07
CA SER A 415 4.03 -33.97 17.73
C SER A 415 5.35 -33.52 17.10
N THR A 416 5.61 -33.91 15.85
CA THR A 416 6.74 -33.43 15.08
C THR A 416 6.61 -31.93 14.75
N LYS A 417 7.73 -31.28 14.40
CA LYS A 417 7.71 -29.83 13.99
C LYS A 417 6.74 -29.56 12.86
N TRP A 418 6.61 -30.47 11.90
CA TRP A 418 5.69 -30.34 10.78
C TRP A 418 4.22 -30.50 11.20
N GLN A 419 3.93 -31.48 12.05
CA GLN A 419 2.60 -31.68 12.62
C GLN A 419 2.18 -30.47 13.47
N LEU A 420 3.09 -29.91 14.27
CA LEU A 420 2.84 -28.71 15.05
C LEU A 420 2.46 -27.49 14.16
N ILE A 421 3.18 -27.30 13.04
CA ILE A 421 2.87 -26.23 12.09
C ILE A 421 1.51 -26.47 11.44
N THR A 422 1.31 -27.63 10.82
CA THR A 422 0.16 -27.90 9.94
C THR A 422 -1.13 -28.20 10.69
N LYS A 423 -1.05 -28.87 11.87
CA LYS A 423 -2.22 -29.30 12.63
C LYS A 423 -2.59 -28.39 13.80
N VAL A 424 -1.66 -27.55 14.26
CA VAL A 424 -1.89 -26.67 15.43
C VAL A 424 -1.75 -25.19 15.06
N GLN A 425 -0.56 -24.77 14.61
CA GLN A 425 -0.29 -23.34 14.46
C GLN A 425 -1.03 -22.70 13.28
N LEU A 426 -1.03 -23.30 12.08
CA LEU A 426 -1.75 -22.76 10.92
C LEU A 426 -3.27 -22.74 11.12
N PRO A 427 -3.93 -23.83 11.65
CA PRO A 427 -5.35 -23.77 11.96
C PRO A 427 -5.70 -22.73 13.04
N ALA A 428 -4.88 -22.60 14.11
CA ALA A 428 -5.08 -21.59 15.14
C ALA A 428 -4.90 -20.15 14.61
N ALA A 429 -3.96 -19.94 13.68
CA ALA A 429 -3.70 -18.66 13.02
C ALA A 429 -4.64 -18.35 11.84
N LYS A 430 -5.71 -19.12 11.62
CA LYS A 430 -6.60 -19.00 10.45
C LYS A 430 -7.11 -17.57 10.23
N LYS A 431 -7.48 -16.84 11.28
CA LYS A 431 -7.93 -15.46 11.17
C LYS A 431 -6.86 -14.54 10.56
N SER A 432 -5.60 -14.69 11.03
CA SER A 432 -4.46 -13.92 10.51
C SER A 432 -4.11 -14.32 9.07
N LEU A 433 -4.26 -15.61 8.71
CA LEU A 433 -4.09 -16.04 7.31
C LEU A 433 -5.14 -15.43 6.39
N LEU A 434 -6.40 -15.39 6.80
CA LEU A 434 -7.47 -14.74 6.03
C LEU A 434 -7.23 -13.24 5.88
N LEU A 435 -6.79 -12.57 6.97
CA LEU A 435 -6.42 -11.15 6.92
C LEU A 435 -5.22 -10.93 5.98
N ALA A 436 -4.21 -11.79 6.04
CA ALA A 436 -3.06 -11.73 5.15
C ALA A 436 -3.46 -11.89 3.68
N THR A 437 -4.38 -12.82 3.39
CA THR A 437 -4.92 -13.01 2.04
C THR A 437 -5.66 -11.77 1.56
N ASN A 438 -6.52 -11.18 2.38
CA ASN A 438 -7.25 -9.96 2.03
C ASN A 438 -6.31 -8.78 1.75
N GLN A 439 -5.36 -8.55 2.65
CA GLN A 439 -4.37 -7.48 2.45
C GLN A 439 -3.48 -7.76 1.23
N GLY A 440 -3.03 -9.00 1.05
CA GLY A 440 -2.28 -9.42 -0.14
C GLY A 440 -3.04 -9.13 -1.44
N LEU A 441 -4.32 -9.49 -1.52
CA LEU A 441 -5.18 -9.22 -2.69
C LEU A 441 -5.26 -7.72 -3.01
N ILE A 442 -5.49 -6.88 -2.02
CA ILE A 442 -5.61 -5.41 -2.20
C ILE A 442 -4.29 -4.83 -2.71
N PHE A 443 -3.16 -5.23 -2.11
CA PHE A 443 -1.83 -4.75 -2.50
C PHE A 443 -1.44 -5.25 -3.89
N VAL A 444 -1.71 -6.52 -4.19
CA VAL A 444 -1.48 -7.11 -5.52
C VAL A 444 -2.33 -6.40 -6.58
N LEU A 445 -3.63 -6.20 -6.35
CA LEU A 445 -4.52 -5.51 -7.28
C LEU A 445 -3.99 -4.11 -7.60
N ALA A 446 -3.57 -3.36 -6.58
CA ALA A 446 -3.01 -2.03 -6.77
C ALA A 446 -1.80 -2.03 -7.70
N VAL A 447 -0.91 -3.03 -7.57
CA VAL A 447 0.31 -3.14 -8.39
C VAL A 447 0.03 -3.73 -9.77
N VAL A 448 -0.86 -4.70 -9.90
CA VAL A 448 -1.27 -5.25 -11.20
C VAL A 448 -1.86 -4.15 -12.09
N VAL A 449 -2.65 -3.25 -11.52
CA VAL A 449 -3.18 -2.07 -12.24
C VAL A 449 -2.04 -1.15 -12.71
N ILE A 450 -1.04 -0.89 -11.87
CA ILE A 450 0.18 -0.16 -12.26
C ILE A 450 0.99 -0.93 -13.31
N GLY A 451 0.93 -2.24 -13.31
CA GLY A 451 1.55 -3.12 -14.30
C GLY A 451 1.14 -2.85 -15.76
N GLY A 452 0.07 -2.08 -15.98
CA GLY A 452 -0.29 -1.57 -17.30
C GLY A 452 0.85 -0.80 -18.00
N PHE A 453 1.78 -0.21 -17.25
CA PHE A 453 2.99 0.46 -17.79
C PHE A 453 4.01 -0.50 -18.39
N VAL A 454 4.04 -1.73 -17.92
CA VAL A 454 5.04 -2.74 -18.30
C VAL A 454 4.45 -3.90 -19.08
N GLY A 455 3.37 -3.65 -19.82
CA GLY A 455 2.74 -4.66 -20.69
C GLY A 455 1.79 -5.63 -19.96
N GLY A 456 1.33 -5.28 -18.73
CA GLY A 456 0.35 -6.08 -17.98
C GLY A 456 -1.01 -6.21 -18.66
N GLY A 457 -1.41 -5.25 -19.51
CA GLY A 457 -2.72 -5.24 -20.17
C GLY A 457 -3.88 -4.96 -19.21
N GLY A 458 -5.08 -5.38 -19.59
CA GLY A 458 -6.31 -5.27 -18.79
C GLY A 458 -6.70 -3.84 -18.43
N LEU A 459 -7.43 -3.69 -17.33
CA LEU A 459 -7.96 -2.39 -16.89
C LEU A 459 -6.86 -1.35 -16.60
N GLY A 460 -5.71 -1.79 -16.08
CA GLY A 460 -4.59 -0.89 -15.77
C GLY A 460 -4.06 -0.17 -17.01
N TYR A 461 -3.94 -0.88 -18.11
CA TYR A 461 -3.56 -0.30 -19.38
C TYR A 461 -4.59 0.71 -19.93
N LEU A 462 -5.88 0.42 -19.77
CA LEU A 462 -6.94 1.33 -20.20
C LEU A 462 -6.98 2.63 -19.37
N VAL A 463 -6.73 2.54 -18.06
CA VAL A 463 -6.61 3.73 -17.19
C VAL A 463 -5.41 4.57 -17.60
N LEU A 464 -4.27 3.94 -17.90
CA LEU A 464 -3.08 4.63 -18.39
C LEU A 464 -3.35 5.35 -19.72
N LEU A 465 -3.98 4.67 -20.69
CA LEU A 465 -4.36 5.29 -21.97
C LEU A 465 -5.30 6.48 -21.76
N GLY A 466 -6.30 6.35 -20.88
CA GLY A 466 -7.23 7.43 -20.56
C GLY A 466 -6.56 8.62 -19.87
N ALA A 467 -5.51 8.39 -19.08
CA ALA A 467 -4.74 9.46 -18.46
C ALA A 467 -3.80 10.18 -19.46
N SER A 468 -3.36 9.47 -20.51
CA SER A 468 -2.38 9.98 -21.47
C SER A 468 -3.00 10.58 -22.75
N LYS A 469 -4.22 10.11 -23.12
CA LYS A 469 -4.90 10.49 -24.38
C LYS A 469 -6.27 11.09 -24.09
N PRO A 470 -6.50 12.38 -24.42
CA PRO A 470 -7.78 13.05 -24.17
C PRO A 470 -9.00 12.32 -24.77
N GLU A 471 -8.85 11.71 -25.94
CA GLU A 471 -9.93 11.01 -26.65
C GLU A 471 -10.37 9.72 -25.91
N LEU A 472 -9.52 9.17 -25.03
CA LEU A 472 -9.77 7.93 -24.30
C LEU A 472 -10.08 8.16 -22.81
N GLN A 473 -10.21 9.41 -22.35
CA GLN A 473 -10.47 9.73 -20.95
C GLN A 473 -11.72 9.05 -20.41
N GLY A 474 -12.81 9.04 -21.20
CA GLY A 474 -14.05 8.33 -20.84
C GLY A 474 -13.82 6.83 -20.62
N LYS A 475 -13.05 6.17 -21.50
CA LYS A 475 -12.72 4.75 -21.37
C LYS A 475 -11.83 4.49 -20.15
N GLY A 476 -10.89 5.38 -19.85
CA GLY A 476 -10.06 5.32 -18.67
C GLY A 476 -10.86 5.46 -17.37
N LEU A 477 -11.87 6.35 -17.34
CA LEU A 477 -12.77 6.49 -16.20
C LEU A 477 -13.60 5.23 -15.96
N VAL A 478 -14.19 4.66 -17.02
CA VAL A 478 -14.96 3.41 -16.92
C VAL A 478 -14.07 2.26 -16.47
N ALA A 479 -12.84 2.17 -16.97
CA ALA A 479 -11.87 1.18 -16.51
C ALA A 479 -11.53 1.36 -15.02
N GLY A 480 -11.34 2.60 -14.55
CA GLY A 480 -11.17 2.91 -13.15
C GLY A 480 -12.37 2.51 -12.29
N PHE A 481 -13.58 2.71 -12.80
CA PHE A 481 -14.80 2.24 -12.13
C PHE A 481 -14.86 0.71 -12.06
N CYS A 482 -14.50 -0.01 -13.12
CA CYS A 482 -14.41 -1.48 -13.09
C CYS A 482 -13.38 -1.98 -12.08
N ILE A 483 -12.23 -1.31 -11.93
CA ILE A 483 -11.23 -1.63 -10.91
C ILE A 483 -11.82 -1.45 -9.50
N LEU A 484 -12.59 -0.37 -9.27
CA LEU A 484 -13.29 -0.17 -8.01
C LEU A 484 -14.26 -1.31 -7.72
N LEU A 485 -15.12 -1.68 -8.69
CA LEU A 485 -16.08 -2.78 -8.53
C LEU A 485 -15.36 -4.10 -8.21
N LEU A 486 -14.27 -4.39 -8.92
CA LEU A 486 -13.44 -5.58 -8.69
C LEU A 486 -12.81 -5.58 -7.28
N GLY A 487 -12.22 -4.45 -6.88
CA GLY A 487 -11.62 -4.29 -5.57
C GLY A 487 -12.63 -4.44 -4.44
N VAL A 488 -13.81 -3.81 -4.57
CA VAL A 488 -14.90 -3.95 -3.60
C VAL A 488 -15.41 -5.39 -3.55
N MET A 489 -15.56 -6.06 -4.68
CA MET A 489 -15.96 -7.48 -4.72
C MET A 489 -14.99 -8.36 -3.94
N ILE A 490 -13.70 -8.25 -4.22
CA ILE A 490 -12.65 -9.02 -3.57
C ILE A 490 -12.63 -8.76 -2.05
N ASP A 491 -12.67 -7.49 -1.66
CA ASP A 491 -12.66 -7.09 -0.25
C ASP A 491 -13.89 -7.61 0.51
N ARG A 492 -15.09 -7.50 -0.08
CA ARG A 492 -16.32 -8.02 0.53
C ARG A 492 -16.32 -9.53 0.67
N ILE A 493 -15.88 -10.27 -0.35
CA ILE A 493 -15.72 -11.74 -0.24
C ILE A 493 -14.81 -12.08 0.94
N ALA A 494 -13.65 -11.42 1.05
CA ALA A 494 -12.70 -11.65 2.12
C ALA A 494 -13.26 -11.29 3.51
N GLN A 495 -13.94 -10.14 3.65
CA GLN A 495 -14.55 -9.72 4.91
C GLN A 495 -15.66 -10.70 5.37
N TYR A 496 -16.55 -11.13 4.47
CA TYR A 496 -17.59 -12.10 4.80
C TYR A 496 -17.01 -13.47 5.15
N MET A 497 -15.93 -13.89 4.48
CA MET A 497 -15.22 -15.12 4.80
C MET A 497 -14.62 -15.08 6.22
N VAL A 498 -14.01 -13.95 6.61
CA VAL A 498 -13.49 -13.74 7.97
C VAL A 498 -14.62 -13.76 8.99
N ALA A 499 -15.71 -13.01 8.75
CA ALA A 499 -16.85 -12.94 9.65
C ALA A 499 -17.49 -14.32 9.90
N ARG A 500 -17.69 -15.11 8.84
CA ARG A 500 -18.26 -16.46 8.92
C ARG A 500 -17.39 -17.43 9.72
N ASN A 501 -16.07 -17.31 9.60
CA ASN A 501 -15.13 -18.16 10.33
C ASN A 501 -14.87 -17.69 11.77
N SER A 502 -15.33 -16.49 12.14
CA SER A 502 -15.21 -15.92 13.49
C SER A 502 -16.46 -16.14 14.34
N ALA A 503 -17.59 -16.49 13.75
CA ALA A 503 -18.80 -16.84 14.49
C ALA A 503 -18.57 -18.14 15.28
N PRO A 504 -18.94 -18.20 16.59
CA PRO A 504 -18.91 -19.45 17.35
C PRO A 504 -19.77 -20.47 16.61
N LYS A 505 -19.22 -21.66 16.34
CA LYS A 505 -20.01 -22.78 15.89
C LYS A 505 -20.79 -23.28 17.12
N HIS A 506 -22.09 -22.97 17.19
CA HIS A 506 -23.03 -23.58 18.11
C HIS A 506 -23.26 -25.02 17.73
#